data_e49d5b8314ae0103247144e3539ac818
#
_entry.id   e49d5b8314ae0103247144e3539ac818
#
_cell.length_a   1.000
_cell.length_b   1.000
_cell.length_c   1.000
_cell.angle_alpha   90.00
_cell.angle_beta   90.00
_cell.angle_gamma   90.00
#
_symmetry.space_group_name_H-M   'P 1'
#
loop_
_entity.id
_entity.type
_entity.pdbx_description
1 polymer ?
#
loop_
_entity_poly.entity_id
_entity_poly.type
_entity_poly.pdbx_seq_one_letter_code
_entity_poly.pdbx_strand_id
1 'polypeptide(L)'
;DEAALVRALKKRQIAGAGLDVFEHEPKVSKALLQMPNVVTTPHLGSAVVAVREQMANIVVDNILALLEGRRPPNIVNPQVLER
;
A
#
# COMPACT_ATOMS: atom_id res chain seq x y z
N ASP A 1 1.90 -12.75 -1.25
CA ASP A 1 1.33 -13.98 -0.68
C ASP A 1 1.90 -14.19 0.73
N GLU A 2 1.09 -13.84 1.74
CA GLU A 2 1.50 -13.86 3.16
C GLU A 2 1.75 -15.29 3.66
N ALA A 3 0.99 -16.25 3.18
CA ALA A 3 1.18 -17.66 3.54
C ALA A 3 2.49 -18.22 2.98
N ALA A 4 2.87 -17.83 1.77
CA ALA A 4 4.15 -18.20 1.18
C ALA A 4 5.31 -17.56 1.95
N LEU A 5 5.18 -16.30 2.37
CA LEU A 5 6.16 -15.60 3.20
C LEU A 5 6.36 -16.32 4.55
N VAL A 6 5.27 -16.68 5.22
CA VAL A 6 5.32 -17.45 6.48
C VAL A 6 6.06 -18.77 6.29
N ARG A 7 5.78 -19.49 5.20
CA ARG A 7 6.48 -20.74 4.90
C ARG A 7 7.98 -20.56 4.69
N ALA A 8 8.36 -19.52 3.92
CA ALA A 8 9.76 -19.22 3.64
C ALA A 8 10.54 -18.85 4.91
N LEU A 9 9.92 -18.04 5.79
CA LEU A 9 10.50 -17.69 7.09
C LEU A 9 10.67 -18.90 8.01
N LYS A 10 9.63 -19.74 8.12
CA LYS A 10 9.68 -20.98 8.92
C LYS A 10 10.75 -21.95 8.45
N LYS A 11 10.91 -22.07 7.14
CA LYS A 11 11.94 -22.94 6.53
C LYS A 11 13.33 -22.30 6.50
N ARG A 12 13.50 -21.07 7.02
CA ARG A 12 14.73 -20.29 6.98
C ARG A 12 15.30 -20.13 5.57
N GLN A 13 14.43 -20.07 4.57
CA GLN A 13 14.82 -19.75 3.19
C GLN A 13 15.18 -18.28 3.04
N ILE A 14 14.65 -17.43 3.93
CA ILE A 14 15.03 -16.03 4.11
C ILE A 14 15.34 -15.79 5.59
N ALA A 15 16.23 -14.86 5.89
CA ALA A 15 16.71 -14.59 7.24
C ALA A 15 15.67 -13.90 8.12
N GLY A 16 14.83 -13.05 7.56
CA GLY A 16 13.82 -12.27 8.27
C GLY A 16 13.00 -11.44 7.30
N ALA A 17 12.08 -10.64 7.83
CA ALA A 17 11.25 -9.71 7.05
C ALA A 17 10.92 -8.44 7.84
N GLY A 18 10.88 -7.30 7.14
CA GLY A 18 10.28 -6.06 7.61
C GLY A 18 9.02 -5.78 6.78
N LEU A 19 7.88 -5.63 7.42
CA LEU A 19 6.59 -5.54 6.76
C LEU A 19 5.82 -4.30 7.23
N ASP A 20 5.44 -3.44 6.28
CA ASP A 20 4.61 -2.26 6.51
C ASP A 20 3.19 -2.44 5.99
N VAL A 21 2.98 -3.45 5.14
CA VAL A 21 1.69 -3.78 4.52
C VAL A 21 1.38 -5.27 4.64
N PHE A 22 0.11 -5.61 4.63
CA PHE A 22 -0.37 -6.98 4.84
C PHE A 22 -1.51 -7.30 3.88
N GLU A 23 -1.64 -8.58 3.53
CA GLU A 23 -2.60 -9.05 2.52
C GLU A 23 -4.07 -8.77 2.90
N HIS A 24 -4.39 -8.82 4.19
CA HIS A 24 -5.76 -8.66 4.71
C HIS A 24 -5.87 -7.55 5.76
N GLU A 25 -5.22 -6.41 5.55
CA GLU A 25 -5.27 -5.28 6.48
C GLU A 25 -6.70 -4.96 6.96
N PRO A 26 -6.89 -4.63 8.23
CA PRO A 26 -5.92 -4.45 9.31
C PRO A 26 -5.46 -5.75 9.97
N LYS A 27 -5.89 -6.91 9.50
CA LYS A 27 -5.51 -8.21 10.06
C LYS A 27 -4.09 -8.58 9.64
N VAL A 28 -3.31 -9.05 10.61
CA VAL A 28 -1.96 -9.56 10.40
C VAL A 28 -1.92 -11.03 10.84
N SER A 29 -1.22 -11.86 10.07
CA SER A 29 -1.02 -13.27 10.44
C SER A 29 -0.37 -13.38 11.82
N LYS A 30 -1.00 -14.14 12.73
CA LYS A 30 -0.43 -14.42 14.05
C LYS A 30 0.95 -15.06 13.96
N ALA A 31 1.18 -15.88 12.95
CA ALA A 31 2.48 -16.50 12.72
C ALA A 31 3.59 -15.47 12.48
N LEU A 32 3.33 -14.41 11.71
CA LEU A 32 4.28 -13.31 11.49
C LEU A 32 4.56 -12.54 12.78
N LEU A 33 3.53 -12.22 13.56
CA LEU A 33 3.66 -11.47 14.81
C LEU A 33 4.44 -12.22 15.89
N GLN A 34 4.50 -13.56 15.81
CA GLN A 34 5.20 -14.39 16.77
C GLN A 34 6.65 -14.71 16.38
N MET A 35 7.08 -14.32 15.16
CA MET A 35 8.43 -14.58 14.69
C MET A 35 9.41 -13.50 15.18
N PRO A 36 10.50 -13.85 15.87
CA PRO A 36 11.45 -12.87 16.40
C PRO A 36 12.26 -12.18 15.30
N ASN A 37 12.32 -12.75 14.11
CA ASN A 37 13.00 -12.22 12.92
C ASN A 37 12.06 -11.47 11.96
N VAL A 38 10.87 -11.10 12.42
CA VAL A 38 9.90 -10.28 11.67
C VAL A 38 9.63 -8.99 12.43
N VAL A 39 9.74 -7.87 11.74
CA VAL A 39 9.37 -6.54 12.23
C VAL A 39 8.18 -6.05 11.43
N THR A 40 7.16 -5.55 12.13
CA THR A 40 5.94 -5.02 11.49
C THR A 40 5.73 -3.56 11.86
N THR A 41 5.26 -2.77 10.90
CA THR A 41 4.83 -1.39 11.10
C THR A 41 3.41 -1.21 10.53
N PRO A 42 2.61 -0.25 11.05
CA PRO A 42 1.20 -0.12 10.68
C PRO A 42 0.99 0.79 9.46
N HIS A 43 1.52 0.39 8.30
CA HIS A 43 1.33 1.09 7.02
C HIS A 43 1.80 2.56 7.08
N LEU A 44 3.05 2.76 7.46
CA LEU A 44 3.66 4.09 7.69
C LEU A 44 4.43 4.64 6.47
N GLY A 45 4.47 3.93 5.34
CA GLY A 45 5.33 4.28 4.20
C GLY A 45 5.13 5.69 3.66
N SER A 46 3.94 6.28 3.80
CA SER A 46 3.64 7.67 3.44
C SER A 46 3.41 8.60 4.64
N ALA A 47 3.76 8.20 5.86
CA ALA A 47 3.48 8.95 7.10
C ALA A 47 4.48 10.10 7.33
N VAL A 48 4.67 10.92 6.33
CA VAL A 48 5.49 12.15 6.33
C VAL A 48 4.61 13.30 5.88
N VAL A 49 4.66 14.45 6.57
CA VAL A 49 3.80 15.60 6.29
C VAL A 49 3.83 16.00 4.81
N ALA A 50 5.01 16.21 4.24
CA ALA A 50 5.18 16.61 2.84
C ALA A 50 4.57 15.57 1.86
N VAL A 51 4.69 14.28 2.14
CA VAL A 51 4.12 13.21 1.31
C VAL A 51 2.59 13.22 1.39
N ARG A 52 2.03 13.38 2.60
CA ARG A 52 0.57 13.46 2.79
C ARG A 52 -0.03 14.69 2.14
N GLU A 53 0.62 15.85 2.21
CA GLU A 53 0.21 17.06 1.48
C GLU A 53 0.23 16.83 -0.03
N GLN A 54 1.28 16.21 -0.55
CA GLN A 54 1.37 15.88 -1.98
C GLN A 54 0.27 14.92 -2.42
N MET A 55 -0.05 13.90 -1.64
CA MET A 55 -1.16 12.99 -1.90
C MET A 55 -2.50 13.73 -1.96
N ALA A 56 -2.75 14.64 -1.02
CA ALA A 56 -3.96 15.46 -1.01
C ALA A 56 -4.04 16.36 -2.26
N ASN A 57 -2.95 17.00 -2.66
CA ASN A 57 -2.90 17.83 -3.87
C ASN A 57 -3.18 17.02 -5.14
N ILE A 58 -2.63 15.81 -5.26
CA ILE A 58 -2.93 14.91 -6.39
C ILE A 58 -4.42 14.58 -6.47
N VAL A 59 -5.06 14.29 -5.34
CA VAL A 59 -6.51 14.03 -5.29
C VAL A 59 -7.30 15.25 -5.75
N VAL A 60 -6.95 16.44 -5.24
CA VAL A 60 -7.60 17.71 -5.62
C VAL A 60 -7.45 17.97 -7.12
N ASP A 61 -6.25 17.84 -7.67
CA ASP A 61 -5.99 18.06 -9.09
C ASP A 61 -6.81 17.12 -9.98
N ASN A 62 -6.97 15.87 -9.61
CA ASN A 62 -7.82 14.91 -10.33
C ASN A 62 -9.29 15.30 -10.29
N ILE A 63 -9.80 15.71 -9.13
CA ILE A 63 -11.19 16.14 -8.96
C ILE A 63 -11.46 17.41 -9.75
N LEU A 64 -10.59 18.42 -9.66
CA LEU A 64 -10.74 19.67 -10.40
C LEU A 64 -10.71 19.43 -11.91
N ALA A 65 -9.80 18.60 -12.40
CA ALA A 65 -9.75 18.25 -13.81
C ALA A 65 -11.08 17.64 -14.28
N LEU A 66 -11.68 16.73 -13.49
CA LEU A 66 -12.96 16.13 -13.82
C LEU A 66 -14.10 17.15 -13.84
N LEU A 67 -14.18 18.03 -12.83
CA LEU A 67 -15.23 19.06 -12.73
C LEU A 67 -15.13 20.09 -13.88
N GLU A 68 -13.93 20.35 -14.37
CA GLU A 68 -13.66 21.26 -15.50
C GLU A 68 -13.82 20.57 -16.87
N GLY A 69 -14.22 19.32 -16.91
CA GLY A 69 -14.35 18.53 -18.14
C GLY A 69 -13.01 18.17 -18.79
N ARG A 70 -11.92 18.27 -18.06
CA ARG A 70 -10.58 17.84 -18.49
C ARG A 70 -10.31 16.40 -18.06
N ARG A 71 -9.39 15.74 -18.75
CA ARG A 71 -8.93 14.42 -18.36
C ARG A 71 -8.17 14.48 -17.03
N PRO A 72 -8.57 13.70 -15.99
CA PRO A 72 -7.80 13.60 -14.77
C PRO A 72 -6.39 13.06 -15.03
N PRO A 73 -5.34 13.63 -14.43
CA PRO A 73 -3.95 13.23 -14.72
C PRO A 73 -3.62 11.80 -14.29
N ASN A 74 -4.28 11.26 -13.27
CA ASN A 74 -3.99 9.93 -12.69
C ASN A 74 -5.16 8.96 -12.79
N ILE A 75 -5.86 8.93 -13.94
CA ILE A 75 -7.00 8.04 -14.16
C ILE A 75 -6.54 6.58 -14.33
N VAL A 76 -7.12 5.66 -13.53
CA VAL A 76 -6.77 4.22 -13.56
C VAL A 76 -7.53 3.43 -14.63
N ASN A 77 -8.67 3.95 -15.11
CA ASN A 77 -9.52 3.32 -16.11
C ASN A 77 -9.90 4.32 -17.23
N PRO A 78 -8.93 4.77 -18.04
CA PRO A 78 -9.12 5.84 -19.03
C PRO A 78 -10.22 5.55 -20.05
N GLN A 79 -10.54 4.30 -20.31
CA GLN A 79 -11.58 3.88 -21.25
C GLN A 79 -12.99 4.41 -20.88
N VAL A 80 -13.22 4.83 -19.64
CA VAL A 80 -14.51 5.44 -19.25
C VAL A 80 -14.75 6.82 -19.88
N LEU A 81 -13.68 7.48 -20.33
CA LEU A 81 -13.76 8.78 -21.00
C LEU A 81 -14.08 8.67 -22.49
N GLU A 82 -14.06 7.46 -23.04
CA GLU A 82 -14.31 7.18 -24.47
C GLU A 82 -15.77 6.82 -24.75
N ARG A 83 -16.61 6.86 -23.72
CA ARG A 83 -18.04 6.52 -23.78
C ARG A 83 -18.91 7.69 -24.19
#